data_2bc99799ebe72c8741bd3da8ae6b70e5
#
_entry.id   2bc99799ebe72c8741bd3da8ae6b70e5
#
_cell.length_a   1.000
_cell.length_b   1.000
_cell.length_c   1.000
_cell.angle_alpha   90.00
_cell.angle_beta   90.00
_cell.angle_gamma   90.00
#
_symmetry.space_group_name_H-M   'P 1'
#
loop_
_entity.id
_entity.type
_entity.pdbx_description
1 polymer ?
#
loop_
_entity_poly.entity_id
_entity_poly.type
_entity_poly.pdbx_seq_one_letter_code
_entity_poly.pdbx_strand_id
1 'polypeptide(L)'
;MIFHKINLFSTGKSLKYTLHEEGYIGSRLDIQLPVSEDKRVKIKVDYATSTSCTALQWMTPSQTAGKKHPYVFSQCQAIHARSMVPCQDSPSVKASYTAEVFIFFNSFKMQPTRPS
;
A
#
# COMPACT_ATOMS: atom_id res chain seq x y z
N MET A 1 -1.94 -7.79 -5.92
CA MET A 1 -1.61 -7.59 -4.48
C MET A 1 -1.90 -8.87 -3.74
N ILE A 2 -1.03 -9.27 -2.83
CA ILE A 2 -1.17 -10.51 -2.04
C ILE A 2 -1.36 -10.11 -0.58
N PHE A 3 -2.52 -10.41 0.01
CA PHE A 3 -2.78 -10.16 1.42
C PHE A 3 -2.28 -11.33 2.26
N HIS A 4 -1.50 -11.03 3.28
CA HIS A 4 -0.99 -12.02 4.23
C HIS A 4 -1.85 -12.07 5.48
N LYS A 5 -2.23 -10.91 6.02
CA LYS A 5 -2.96 -10.83 7.28
C LYS A 5 -3.73 -9.52 7.41
N ILE A 6 -4.94 -9.60 7.93
CA ILE A 6 -5.74 -8.43 8.28
C ILE A 6 -6.20 -8.60 9.73
N ASN A 7 -5.82 -7.68 10.60
CA ASN A 7 -6.07 -7.74 12.03
C ASN A 7 -6.68 -6.45 12.55
N LEU A 8 -7.43 -6.58 13.63
CA LEU A 8 -7.80 -5.43 14.44
C LEU A 8 -6.55 -4.91 15.17
N PHE A 9 -6.24 -3.62 15.02
CA PHE A 9 -5.01 -3.04 15.56
C PHE A 9 -4.95 -3.09 17.09
N SER A 10 -6.10 -2.85 17.77
CA SER A 10 -6.17 -2.77 19.22
C SER A 10 -5.93 -4.10 19.95
N THR A 11 -6.37 -5.22 19.36
CA THR A 11 -6.33 -6.54 20.00
C THR A 11 -5.45 -7.54 19.27
N GLY A 12 -5.01 -7.23 18.06
CA GLY A 12 -4.32 -8.17 17.17
C GLY A 12 -5.20 -9.30 16.63
N LYS A 13 -6.52 -9.30 16.93
CA LYS A 13 -7.45 -10.32 16.47
C LYS A 13 -7.55 -10.32 14.96
N SER A 14 -7.42 -11.50 14.35
CA SER A 14 -7.58 -11.66 12.91
C SER A 14 -9.02 -11.35 12.48
N LEU A 15 -9.14 -10.60 11.40
CA LEU A 15 -10.42 -10.25 10.79
C LEU A 15 -10.67 -11.12 9.56
N LYS A 16 -11.91 -11.54 9.38
CA LYS A 16 -12.34 -12.19 8.15
C LYS A 16 -12.46 -11.17 7.04
N TYR A 17 -12.00 -11.54 5.87
CA TYR A 17 -12.12 -10.69 4.68
C TYR A 17 -12.45 -11.53 3.45
N THR A 18 -13.01 -10.89 2.46
CA THR A 18 -13.29 -11.46 1.13
C THR A 18 -12.66 -10.55 0.09
N LEU A 19 -11.81 -11.13 -0.75
CA LEU A 19 -11.28 -10.46 -1.93
C LEU A 19 -12.11 -10.92 -3.12
N HIS A 20 -12.78 -9.98 -3.76
CA HIS A 20 -13.56 -10.26 -4.96
C HIS A 20 -12.65 -10.38 -6.18
N GLU A 21 -13.14 -11.04 -7.22
CA GLU A 21 -12.39 -11.20 -8.47
C GLU A 21 -11.95 -9.84 -9.03
N GLU A 22 -10.80 -9.83 -9.65
CA GLU A 22 -10.22 -8.64 -10.25
C GLU A 22 -11.07 -8.21 -11.46
N GLY A 23 -11.69 -7.05 -11.34
CA GLY A 23 -12.37 -6.38 -12.44
C GLY A 23 -11.41 -5.46 -13.20
N TYR A 24 -11.91 -4.81 -14.25
CA TYR A 24 -11.14 -3.85 -15.06
C TYR A 24 -10.49 -2.72 -14.26
N ILE A 25 -11.12 -2.31 -13.17
CA ILE A 25 -10.66 -1.21 -12.30
C ILE A 25 -10.02 -1.68 -10.98
N GLY A 26 -9.84 -2.98 -10.80
CA GLY A 26 -9.26 -3.59 -9.59
C GLY A 26 -10.22 -4.50 -8.86
N SER A 27 -9.79 -4.98 -7.70
CA SER A 27 -10.52 -5.93 -6.86
C SER A 27 -11.09 -5.24 -5.63
N ARG A 28 -12.31 -5.60 -5.25
CA ARG A 28 -12.93 -5.14 -4.00
C ARG A 28 -12.49 -6.02 -2.84
N LEU A 29 -12.03 -5.40 -1.78
CA LEU A 29 -11.70 -6.05 -0.50
C LEU A 29 -12.77 -5.71 0.53
N ASP A 30 -13.53 -6.69 0.97
CA ASP A 30 -14.52 -6.58 2.03
C ASP A 30 -13.93 -7.12 3.33
N ILE A 31 -13.89 -6.31 4.37
CA ILE A 31 -13.38 -6.67 5.69
C ILE A 31 -14.55 -6.67 6.68
N GLN A 32 -14.75 -7.79 7.38
CA GLN A 32 -15.77 -7.91 8.41
C GLN A 32 -15.25 -7.28 9.71
N LEU A 33 -15.80 -6.11 10.04
CA LEU A 33 -15.47 -5.43 11.28
C LEU A 33 -16.31 -5.97 12.43
N PRO A 34 -15.76 -6.04 13.66
CA PRO A 34 -16.53 -6.40 14.83
C PRO A 34 -17.57 -5.30 15.13
N VAL A 35 -18.69 -5.71 15.69
CA VAL A 35 -19.66 -4.76 16.25
C VAL A 35 -18.97 -4.04 17.42
N SER A 36 -18.84 -2.72 17.31
CA SER A 36 -18.21 -1.88 18.32
C SER A 36 -19.05 -0.62 18.53
N GLU A 37 -19.12 -0.17 19.76
CA GLU A 37 -19.72 1.15 20.09
C GLU A 37 -18.82 2.30 19.64
N ASP A 38 -17.53 2.03 19.42
CA ASP A 38 -16.58 3.00 18.91
C ASP A 38 -16.84 3.33 17.44
N LYS A 39 -17.00 4.61 17.15
CA LYS A 39 -17.17 5.12 15.77
C LYS A 39 -15.90 5.00 14.92
N ARG A 40 -14.77 4.60 15.52
CA ARG A 40 -13.47 4.51 14.84
C ARG A 40 -12.86 3.13 15.06
N VAL A 41 -12.50 2.48 13.98
CA VAL A 41 -11.82 1.19 13.99
C VAL A 41 -10.46 1.34 13.30
N LYS A 42 -9.40 0.88 13.97
CA LYS A 42 -8.07 0.78 13.37
C LYS A 42 -7.80 -0.66 12.97
N ILE A 43 -7.44 -0.86 11.73
CA ILE A 43 -7.04 -2.16 11.19
C ILE A 43 -5.58 -2.13 10.78
N LYS A 44 -4.92 -3.27 10.87
CA LYS A 44 -3.59 -3.51 10.33
C LYS A 44 -3.70 -4.49 9.18
N VAL A 45 -3.14 -4.12 8.04
CA VAL A 45 -3.10 -4.96 6.84
C VAL A 45 -1.64 -5.25 6.50
N ASP A 46 -1.27 -6.52 6.55
CA ASP A 46 0.02 -6.99 6.09
C ASP A 46 -0.16 -7.57 4.68
N TYR A 47 0.55 -7.02 3.71
CA TYR A 47 0.42 -7.40 2.30
C TYR A 47 1.74 -7.24 1.54
N ALA A 48 1.81 -7.85 0.37
CA ALA A 48 2.85 -7.61 -0.61
C ALA A 48 2.24 -7.13 -1.93
N THR A 49 2.92 -6.23 -2.60
CA THR A 49 2.57 -5.86 -3.97
C THR A 49 2.94 -6.99 -4.93
N SER A 50 2.15 -7.15 -5.97
CA SER A 50 2.49 -8.07 -7.06
C SER A 50 3.65 -7.51 -7.88
N THR A 51 4.42 -8.39 -8.51
CA THR A 51 5.43 -8.02 -9.52
C THR A 51 4.80 -7.34 -10.73
N SER A 52 3.50 -7.54 -10.95
CA SER A 52 2.71 -6.86 -11.98
C SER A 52 2.16 -5.49 -11.52
N CYS A 53 2.57 -4.98 -10.36
CA CYS A 53 2.15 -3.68 -9.88
C CYS A 53 2.69 -2.58 -10.79
N THR A 54 1.82 -1.95 -11.57
CA THR A 54 2.19 -0.92 -12.54
C THR A 54 2.27 0.48 -11.94
N ALA A 55 1.78 0.68 -10.70
CA ALA A 55 1.99 1.93 -9.96
C ALA A 55 3.44 2.10 -9.49
N LEU A 56 4.20 1.01 -9.35
CA LEU A 56 5.63 1.01 -9.02
C LEU A 56 6.44 0.68 -10.26
N GLN A 57 7.32 1.57 -10.65
CA GLN A 57 8.20 1.38 -11.81
C GLN A 57 9.65 1.28 -11.34
N TRP A 58 10.30 0.21 -11.76
CA TRP A 58 11.67 -0.10 -11.40
C TRP A 58 12.59 0.15 -12.56
N MET A 59 13.64 0.94 -12.32
CA MET A 59 14.74 1.15 -13.26
C MET A 59 15.93 0.32 -12.82
N THR A 60 16.50 -0.40 -13.75
CA THR A 60 17.75 -1.13 -13.53
C THR A 60 18.91 -0.16 -13.30
N PRO A 61 20.01 -0.58 -12.67
CA PRO A 61 21.19 0.28 -12.50
C PRO A 61 21.67 0.92 -13.79
N SER A 62 21.63 0.20 -14.91
CA SER A 62 22.05 0.71 -16.23
C SER A 62 21.22 1.89 -16.73
N GLN A 63 19.98 2.02 -16.27
CA GLN A 63 19.05 3.10 -16.64
C GLN A 63 19.13 4.31 -15.71
N THR A 64 19.95 4.25 -14.68
CA THR A 64 20.16 5.35 -13.72
C THR A 64 21.42 6.15 -14.05
N ALA A 65 21.47 7.42 -13.66
CA ALA A 65 22.61 8.29 -13.94
C ALA A 65 23.94 7.74 -13.39
N GLY A 66 23.92 7.21 -12.17
CA GLY A 66 25.10 6.62 -11.53
C GLY A 66 25.46 5.21 -11.98
N LYS A 67 24.57 4.51 -12.68
CA LYS A 67 24.69 3.13 -13.18
C LYS A 67 25.10 2.09 -12.11
N LYS A 68 24.94 2.43 -10.83
CA LYS A 68 25.35 1.59 -9.68
C LYS A 68 24.17 1.00 -8.93
N HIS A 69 23.10 1.77 -8.77
CA HIS A 69 21.96 1.39 -7.96
C HIS A 69 20.67 1.43 -8.76
N PRO A 70 19.73 0.50 -8.52
CA PRO A 70 18.40 0.58 -9.11
C PRO A 70 17.64 1.78 -8.54
N TYR A 71 16.62 2.21 -9.25
CA TYR A 71 15.73 3.28 -8.82
C TYR A 71 14.28 2.82 -8.94
N VAL A 72 13.45 3.22 -7.99
CA VAL A 72 12.02 2.98 -8.03
C VAL A 72 11.27 4.29 -7.87
N PHE A 73 10.20 4.46 -8.64
CA PHE A 73 9.27 5.56 -8.48
C PHE A 73 7.84 5.07 -8.60
N SER A 74 6.91 5.84 -8.06
CA SER A 74 5.48 5.54 -8.13
C SER A 74 4.75 6.55 -9.00
N GLN A 75 3.75 6.08 -9.74
CA GLN A 75 2.81 6.91 -10.48
C GLN A 75 1.40 6.38 -10.23
N CYS A 76 0.61 7.15 -9.50
CA CYS A 76 -0.69 6.72 -8.98
C CYS A 76 -1.88 7.53 -9.50
N GLN A 77 -1.66 8.51 -10.37
CA GLN A 77 -2.72 9.32 -10.95
C GLN A 77 -3.51 8.50 -12.00
N ALA A 78 -4.81 8.58 -12.08
CA ALA A 78 -5.77 9.23 -11.18
C ALA A 78 -6.31 8.29 -10.11
N ILE A 79 -6.42 6.99 -10.40
CA ILE A 79 -7.01 5.92 -9.57
C ILE A 79 -6.11 4.69 -9.55
N HIS A 80 -4.79 4.88 -9.49
CA HIS A 80 -3.82 3.79 -9.66
C HIS A 80 -3.08 3.42 -8.36
N ALA A 81 -3.28 4.16 -7.27
CA ALA A 81 -2.72 3.84 -5.97
C ALA A 81 -3.17 2.45 -5.45
N ARG A 82 -4.34 2.00 -5.87
CA ARG A 82 -4.89 0.67 -5.52
C ARG A 82 -4.01 -0.51 -5.96
N SER A 83 -3.15 -0.33 -6.93
CA SER A 83 -2.21 -1.38 -7.32
C SER A 83 -1.00 -1.48 -6.39
N MET A 84 -0.73 -0.45 -5.59
CA MET A 84 0.39 -0.35 -4.66
C MET A 84 -0.05 -0.50 -3.21
N VAL A 85 -1.18 0.09 -2.82
CA VAL A 85 -1.67 0.13 -1.44
C VAL A 85 -3.17 -0.12 -1.40
N PRO A 86 -3.68 -0.94 -0.43
CA PRO A 86 -5.12 -1.10 -0.26
C PRO A 86 -5.73 0.19 0.28
N CYS A 87 -6.52 0.85 -0.52
CA CYS A 87 -7.13 2.14 -0.17
C CYS A 87 -8.45 2.38 -0.90
N GLN A 88 -9.18 3.38 -0.45
CA GLN A 88 -10.32 3.94 -1.20
C GLN A 88 -9.75 4.93 -2.23
N ASP A 89 -9.41 4.42 -3.39
CA ASP A 89 -8.64 5.10 -4.42
C ASP A 89 -9.56 5.92 -5.36
N SER A 90 -10.33 6.82 -4.78
CA SER A 90 -11.12 7.79 -5.50
C SER A 90 -10.65 9.20 -5.17
N PRO A 91 -10.48 10.12 -6.15
CA PRO A 91 -10.08 11.49 -5.89
C PRO A 91 -11.01 12.27 -4.95
N SER A 92 -12.27 11.84 -4.83
CA SER A 92 -13.23 12.42 -3.89
C SER A 92 -12.99 12.00 -2.44
N VAL A 93 -12.29 10.89 -2.20
CA VAL A 93 -11.99 10.38 -0.88
C VAL A 93 -10.61 10.88 -0.47
N LYS A 94 -10.58 11.91 0.36
CA LYS A 94 -9.35 12.49 0.88
C LYS A 94 -9.04 11.94 2.27
N ALA A 95 -7.83 11.46 2.47
CA ALA A 95 -7.35 10.99 3.75
C ALA A 95 -5.93 11.49 4.00
N SER A 96 -5.61 11.83 5.24
CA SER A 96 -4.23 12.07 5.65
C SER A 96 -3.47 10.75 5.72
N TYR A 97 -2.19 10.75 5.43
CA TYR A 97 -1.34 9.60 5.55
C TYR A 97 0.04 9.97 6.10
N THR A 98 0.69 9.00 6.68
CA THR A 98 2.11 9.03 7.01
C THR A 98 2.76 7.79 6.41
N ALA A 99 4.02 7.90 6.01
CA ALA A 99 4.76 6.79 5.44
C ALA A 99 6.15 6.69 6.07
N GLU A 100 6.57 5.45 6.31
CA GLU A 100 7.92 5.12 6.70
C GLU A 100 8.45 4.08 5.71
N VAL A 101 9.61 4.34 5.12
CA VAL A 101 10.19 3.49 4.08
C VAL A 101 11.51 2.93 4.54
N PHE A 102 11.63 1.60 4.55
CA PHE A 102 12.87 0.89 4.84
C PHE A 102 13.41 0.28 3.56
N ILE A 103 14.67 0.58 3.25
CA ILE A 103 15.36 0.01 2.08
C ILE A 103 16.49 -0.89 2.60
N PHE A 104 16.40 -2.17 2.28
CA PHE A 104 17.41 -3.17 2.64
C PHE A 104 18.48 -3.30 1.55
N PHE A 105 19.24 -2.22 1.33
CA PHE A 105 20.50 -2.29 0.56
C PHE A 105 21.49 -1.31 1.18
N ASN A 106 22.50 -1.83 1.85
CA ASN A 106 23.70 -1.11 2.33
C ASN A 106 23.48 0.38 2.64
N SER A 107 22.90 0.67 3.80
CA SER A 107 23.00 1.96 4.50
C SER A 107 22.55 3.21 3.73
N PHE A 108 21.27 3.30 3.40
CA PHE A 108 20.66 4.59 3.14
C PHE A 108 19.40 4.76 4.01
N LYS A 109 19.47 5.64 5.01
CA LYS A 109 18.28 6.12 5.72
C LYS A 109 17.68 7.25 4.91
N MET A 110 16.50 7.06 4.34
CA MET A 110 15.67 8.17 3.88
C MET A 110 14.88 8.71 5.07
N GLN A 111 14.92 10.02 5.27
CA GLN A 111 14.09 10.67 6.28
C GLN A 111 12.65 10.81 5.75
N PRO A 112 11.63 10.71 6.64
CA PRO A 112 10.25 10.91 6.25
C PRO A 112 10.04 12.33 5.75
N THR A 113 9.44 12.48 4.57
CA THR A 113 9.01 13.77 4.07
C THR A 113 7.76 14.20 4.84
N ARG A 114 7.81 15.38 5.46
CA ARG A 114 6.64 15.98 6.09
C ARG A 114 5.60 16.33 5.02
N PRO A 115 4.32 16.06 5.26
CA PRO A 115 3.28 16.57 4.37
C PRO A 115 3.21 18.10 4.49
N SER A 116 3.19 18.76 3.35
CA SER A 116 2.88 20.19 3.22
C SER A 116 1.40 20.43 3.33
#